data_a67d255bde1b5228a7dba95dc1c6de66
#
_entry.id   a67d255bde1b5228a7dba95dc1c6de66
#
_cell.length_a   1.000
_cell.length_b   1.000
_cell.length_c   1.000
_cell.angle_alpha   90.00
_cell.angle_beta   90.00
_cell.angle_gamma   90.00
#
_symmetry.space_group_name_H-M   'P 1'
#
loop_
_entity.id
_entity.type
_entity.pdbx_description
1 polymer ?
#
loop_
_entity_poly.entity_id
_entity_poly.type
_entity_poly.pdbx_seq_one_letter_code
_entity_poly.pdbx_strand_id
1 'polypeptide(L)'
;MPAGTPIPTLVQILNGEQPANTAPVRLEAPPGSRWKHSGGGYTVMQQLLIDVSHEQFAKFMRDAVLAPIGMARSTYEQPLPVELRAGAATPYNADGTPVAGGPHTYPEMAAAGLWTTPTDLARYVIEIQRSLRGDANHVLSVEMTKQMLLTGQGNYGLGLVIGGSPENPYFSHGGINAGFENSLVAYQRTGQGAVVMTNTQGGQQLADAVIRSIASVYGWPNSSSS
;
A
#
# COMPACT_ATOMS: atom_id res chain seq x y z
N MET A 1 7.98 -13.20 -5.89
CA MET A 1 8.50 -14.38 -6.60
C MET A 1 8.89 -13.96 -8.01
N PRO A 2 10.12 -14.20 -8.49
CA PRO A 2 10.51 -13.95 -9.89
C PRO A 2 9.64 -14.75 -10.86
N ALA A 3 9.55 -14.29 -12.12
CA ALA A 3 8.82 -15.01 -13.16
C ALA A 3 9.38 -16.43 -13.38
N GLY A 4 8.49 -17.39 -13.63
CA GLY A 4 8.86 -18.80 -13.86
C GLY A 4 9.14 -19.63 -12.62
N THR A 5 9.11 -19.03 -11.42
CA THR A 5 9.21 -19.80 -10.17
C THR A 5 7.84 -20.35 -9.75
N PRO A 6 7.77 -21.54 -9.11
CA PRO A 6 6.54 -22.03 -8.52
C PRO A 6 5.97 -21.03 -7.51
N ILE A 7 4.66 -20.78 -7.58
CA ILE A 7 3.99 -19.83 -6.68
C ILE A 7 3.52 -20.59 -5.45
N PRO A 8 4.01 -20.26 -4.23
CA PRO A 8 3.54 -20.88 -3.01
C PRO A 8 2.11 -20.47 -2.67
N THR A 9 1.40 -21.31 -1.96
CA THR A 9 0.16 -20.94 -1.28
C THR A 9 0.46 -19.98 -0.11
N LEU A 10 -0.54 -19.24 0.34
CA LEU A 10 -0.38 -18.35 1.48
C LEU A 10 0.05 -19.10 2.75
N VAL A 11 -0.51 -20.29 2.98
CA VAL A 11 -0.14 -21.16 4.12
C VAL A 11 1.32 -21.58 4.04
N GLN A 12 1.80 -21.95 2.85
CA GLN A 12 3.23 -22.29 2.66
C GLN A 12 4.14 -21.09 2.97
N ILE A 13 3.75 -19.87 2.59
CA ILE A 13 4.50 -18.66 2.95
C ILE A 13 4.51 -18.48 4.48
N LEU A 14 3.37 -18.59 5.14
CA LEU A 14 3.26 -18.44 6.59
C LEU A 14 4.10 -19.49 7.35
N ASN A 15 4.17 -20.71 6.82
CA ASN A 15 4.93 -21.80 7.41
C ASN A 15 6.40 -21.83 7.00
N GLY A 16 6.81 -21.08 5.96
CA GLY A 16 8.15 -21.17 5.37
C GLY A 16 8.40 -22.49 4.64
N GLU A 17 7.35 -23.10 4.09
CA GLU A 17 7.40 -24.37 3.37
C GLU A 17 7.66 -24.14 1.87
N GLN A 18 8.43 -25.04 1.26
CA GLN A 18 8.68 -24.97 -0.18
C GLN A 18 7.36 -24.98 -0.99
N PRO A 19 7.24 -24.17 -2.05
CA PRO A 19 8.27 -23.35 -2.71
C PRO A 19 8.42 -21.91 -2.18
N ALA A 20 7.93 -21.60 -0.98
CA ALA A 20 8.18 -20.29 -0.37
C ALA A 20 9.70 -20.04 -0.21
N ASN A 21 10.11 -18.81 -0.50
CA ASN A 21 11.51 -18.36 -0.42
C ASN A 21 11.80 -17.50 0.83
N THR A 22 10.90 -17.54 1.81
CA THR A 22 11.00 -16.81 3.07
C THR A 22 11.00 -17.77 4.25
N ALA A 23 11.58 -17.33 5.36
CA ALA A 23 11.44 -18.04 6.63
C ALA A 23 9.99 -18.00 7.13
N PRO A 24 9.58 -18.96 7.98
CA PRO A 24 8.24 -18.97 8.54
C PRO A 24 7.94 -17.69 9.34
N VAL A 25 6.71 -17.22 9.24
CA VAL A 25 6.23 -16.09 10.05
C VAL A 25 6.10 -16.57 11.51
N ARG A 26 6.74 -15.86 12.43
CA ARG A 26 6.75 -16.17 13.86
C ARG A 26 6.46 -14.96 14.70
N LEU A 27 5.84 -15.18 15.85
CA LEU A 27 5.64 -14.16 16.87
C LEU A 27 7.00 -13.84 17.51
N GLU A 28 7.45 -12.59 17.40
CA GLU A 28 8.76 -12.17 17.92
C GLU A 28 8.68 -11.50 19.31
N ALA A 29 7.50 -11.07 19.71
CA ALA A 29 7.25 -10.44 20.98
C ALA A 29 5.76 -10.58 21.37
N PRO A 30 5.41 -10.45 22.63
CA PRO A 30 4.01 -10.42 23.05
C PRO A 30 3.24 -9.31 22.30
N PRO A 31 1.99 -9.57 21.88
CA PRO A 31 1.15 -8.56 21.24
C PRO A 31 1.04 -7.28 22.09
N GLY A 32 1.16 -6.11 21.44
CA GLY A 32 1.08 -4.81 22.11
C GLY A 32 2.35 -4.36 22.84
N SER A 33 3.38 -5.21 22.97
CA SER A 33 4.60 -4.86 23.72
C SER A 33 5.52 -3.89 22.98
N ARG A 34 5.51 -3.90 21.64
CA ARG A 34 6.29 -2.99 20.80
C ARG A 34 5.68 -2.88 19.43
N TRP A 35 5.94 -1.76 18.77
CA TRP A 35 5.68 -1.60 17.34
C TRP A 35 6.82 -2.20 16.52
N LYS A 36 6.46 -2.92 15.45
CA LYS A 36 7.37 -3.38 14.41
C LYS A 36 6.63 -3.49 13.09
N HIS A 37 7.17 -2.91 12.02
CA HIS A 37 6.66 -3.15 10.67
C HIS A 37 6.77 -4.64 10.33
N SER A 38 5.70 -5.22 9.76
CA SER A 38 5.64 -6.66 9.51
C SER A 38 4.82 -7.01 8.27
N GLY A 39 5.50 -7.32 7.16
CA GLY A 39 4.86 -7.93 6.00
C GLY A 39 4.21 -9.28 6.33
N GLY A 40 4.87 -10.09 7.18
CA GLY A 40 4.27 -11.34 7.67
C GLY A 40 2.98 -11.14 8.46
N GLY A 41 2.87 -10.05 9.23
CA GLY A 41 1.63 -9.69 9.93
C GLY A 41 0.49 -9.40 8.95
N TYR A 42 0.76 -8.68 7.86
CA TYR A 42 -0.22 -8.45 6.79
C TYR A 42 -0.59 -9.74 6.04
N THR A 43 0.35 -10.68 5.90
CA THR A 43 0.08 -12.01 5.34
C THR A 43 -0.87 -12.82 6.23
N VAL A 44 -0.71 -12.74 7.56
CA VAL A 44 -1.67 -13.32 8.53
C VAL A 44 -3.04 -12.66 8.42
N MET A 45 -3.11 -11.32 8.31
CA MET A 45 -4.37 -10.60 8.11
C MET A 45 -5.06 -11.00 6.80
N GLN A 46 -4.31 -11.23 5.73
CA GLN A 46 -4.86 -11.75 4.46
C GLN A 46 -5.53 -13.11 4.67
N GLN A 47 -4.86 -14.03 5.37
CA GLN A 47 -5.43 -15.34 5.67
C GLN A 47 -6.68 -15.22 6.54
N LEU A 48 -6.62 -14.41 7.60
CA LEU A 48 -7.80 -14.17 8.46
C LEU A 48 -8.99 -13.64 7.66
N LEU A 49 -8.75 -12.70 6.74
CA LEU A 49 -9.82 -12.15 5.90
C LEU A 49 -10.44 -13.23 5.01
N ILE A 50 -9.63 -14.09 4.41
CA ILE A 50 -10.12 -15.23 3.60
C ILE A 50 -10.95 -16.17 4.46
N ASP A 51 -10.47 -16.52 5.66
CA ASP A 51 -11.15 -17.46 6.57
C ASP A 51 -12.51 -16.90 7.07
N VAL A 52 -12.57 -15.59 7.36
CA VAL A 52 -13.80 -14.96 7.88
C VAL A 52 -14.80 -14.65 6.78
N SER A 53 -14.33 -14.20 5.60
CA SER A 53 -15.22 -13.85 4.49
C SER A 53 -15.62 -15.05 3.63
N HIS A 54 -14.86 -16.15 3.68
CA HIS A 54 -14.96 -17.29 2.77
C HIS A 54 -14.80 -16.91 1.29
N GLU A 55 -14.08 -15.79 1.03
CA GLU A 55 -13.81 -15.31 -0.33
C GLU A 55 -12.31 -15.22 -0.61
N GLN A 56 -11.94 -15.32 -1.90
CA GLN A 56 -10.57 -15.03 -2.34
C GLN A 56 -10.22 -13.56 -2.06
N PHE A 57 -9.02 -13.30 -1.53
CA PHE A 57 -8.60 -11.97 -1.11
C PHE A 57 -8.74 -10.91 -2.22
N ALA A 58 -8.26 -11.22 -3.44
CA ALA A 58 -8.36 -10.28 -4.56
C ALA A 58 -9.81 -9.94 -4.91
N LYS A 59 -10.71 -10.94 -4.88
CA LYS A 59 -12.15 -10.74 -5.13
C LYS A 59 -12.77 -9.87 -4.04
N PHE A 60 -12.53 -10.19 -2.78
CA PHE A 60 -13.04 -9.42 -1.64
C PHE A 60 -12.58 -7.95 -1.73
N MET A 61 -11.29 -7.71 -1.94
CA MET A 61 -10.74 -6.35 -2.05
C MET A 61 -11.30 -5.58 -3.25
N ARG A 62 -11.51 -6.24 -4.39
CA ARG A 62 -12.17 -5.63 -5.54
C ARG A 62 -13.58 -5.16 -5.20
N ASP A 63 -14.38 -6.05 -4.60
CA ASP A 63 -15.81 -5.81 -4.41
C ASP A 63 -16.10 -4.91 -3.19
N ALA A 64 -15.31 -5.03 -2.12
CA ALA A 64 -15.50 -4.28 -0.89
C ALA A 64 -14.74 -2.94 -0.84
N VAL A 65 -13.67 -2.78 -1.63
CA VAL A 65 -12.79 -1.60 -1.54
C VAL A 65 -12.60 -0.92 -2.90
N LEU A 66 -12.03 -1.63 -3.89
CA LEU A 66 -11.56 -0.97 -5.11
C LEU A 66 -12.72 -0.46 -5.98
N ALA A 67 -13.73 -1.28 -6.21
CA ALA A 67 -14.89 -0.91 -7.03
C ALA A 67 -15.74 0.21 -6.39
N PRO A 68 -16.09 0.17 -5.10
CA PRO A 68 -16.86 1.23 -4.45
C PRO A 68 -16.24 2.62 -4.56
N ILE A 69 -14.92 2.73 -4.58
CA ILE A 69 -14.22 4.02 -4.68
C ILE A 69 -13.71 4.33 -6.10
N GLY A 70 -14.09 3.50 -7.08
CA GLY A 70 -13.80 3.73 -8.49
C GLY A 70 -12.35 3.47 -8.91
N MET A 71 -11.61 2.62 -8.18
CA MET A 71 -10.25 2.19 -8.54
C MET A 71 -10.27 1.11 -9.64
N ALA A 72 -10.83 1.47 -10.80
CA ALA A 72 -11.13 0.52 -11.88
C ALA A 72 -9.89 -0.05 -12.61
N ARG A 73 -8.72 0.55 -12.39
CA ARG A 73 -7.43 0.10 -12.96
C ARG A 73 -6.53 -0.51 -11.89
N SER A 74 -7.11 -1.01 -10.81
CA SER A 74 -6.40 -1.61 -9.68
C SER A 74 -6.86 -3.02 -9.43
N THR A 75 -5.92 -3.89 -9.05
CA THR A 75 -6.23 -5.28 -8.69
C THR A 75 -5.21 -5.84 -7.71
N TYR A 76 -5.66 -6.80 -6.89
CA TYR A 76 -4.78 -7.65 -6.07
C TYR A 76 -4.51 -9.02 -6.71
N GLU A 77 -4.96 -9.25 -7.95
CA GLU A 77 -4.73 -10.51 -8.64
C GLU A 77 -3.24 -10.79 -8.85
N GLN A 78 -2.80 -11.97 -8.44
CA GLN A 78 -1.40 -12.40 -8.53
C GLN A 78 -1.31 -13.83 -9.09
N PRO A 79 -0.61 -14.05 -10.22
CA PRO A 79 0.06 -13.06 -11.09
C PRO A 79 -0.93 -12.07 -11.72
N LEU A 80 -0.41 -10.91 -12.17
CA LEU A 80 -1.23 -9.95 -12.90
C LEU A 80 -1.89 -10.63 -14.13
N PRO A 81 -3.21 -10.51 -14.30
CA PRO A 81 -3.94 -11.05 -15.45
C PRO A 81 -3.35 -10.61 -16.79
N VAL A 82 -3.36 -11.50 -17.77
CA VAL A 82 -2.69 -11.29 -19.06
C VAL A 82 -3.22 -10.03 -19.75
N GLU A 83 -4.52 -9.79 -19.67
CA GLU A 83 -5.20 -8.64 -20.27
C GLU A 83 -4.78 -7.29 -19.64
N LEU A 84 -4.26 -7.29 -18.41
CA LEU A 84 -3.80 -6.08 -17.73
C LEU A 84 -2.30 -5.83 -17.90
N ARG A 85 -1.54 -6.82 -18.38
CA ARG A 85 -0.07 -6.73 -18.45
C ARG A 85 0.42 -5.64 -19.40
N ALA A 86 -0.31 -5.36 -20.48
CA ALA A 86 0.05 -4.29 -21.41
C ALA A 86 0.03 -2.88 -20.77
N GLY A 87 -0.74 -2.71 -19.71
CA GLY A 87 -0.80 -1.46 -18.95
C GLY A 87 0.18 -1.36 -17.78
N ALA A 88 0.89 -2.45 -17.46
CA ALA A 88 1.85 -2.47 -16.36
C ALA A 88 3.20 -1.87 -16.80
N ALA A 89 3.77 -1.02 -15.95
CA ALA A 89 5.10 -0.47 -16.18
C ALA A 89 6.17 -1.57 -16.07
N THR A 90 7.22 -1.47 -16.88
CA THR A 90 8.40 -2.33 -16.74
C THR A 90 9.19 -1.93 -15.48
N PRO A 91 9.51 -2.88 -14.58
CA PRO A 91 10.34 -2.59 -13.41
C PRO A 91 11.81 -2.49 -13.78
N TYR A 92 12.54 -1.55 -13.15
CA TYR A 92 13.97 -1.33 -13.39
C TYR A 92 14.80 -1.44 -12.11
N ASN A 93 15.99 -2.01 -12.24
CA ASN A 93 17.02 -1.98 -11.21
C ASN A 93 17.62 -0.56 -11.07
N ALA A 94 18.37 -0.30 -10.02
CA ALA A 94 19.01 0.99 -9.77
C ALA A 94 20.03 1.41 -10.85
N ASP A 95 20.58 0.45 -11.60
CA ASP A 95 21.50 0.67 -12.73
C ASP A 95 20.78 0.98 -14.06
N GLY A 96 19.44 1.04 -14.06
CA GLY A 96 18.61 1.29 -15.23
C GLY A 96 18.35 0.06 -16.10
N THR A 97 18.82 -1.13 -15.71
CA THR A 97 18.48 -2.37 -16.42
C THR A 97 17.08 -2.88 -16.00
N PRO A 98 16.30 -3.45 -16.94
CA PRO A 98 15.04 -4.09 -16.55
C PRO A 98 15.24 -5.21 -15.53
N VAL A 99 14.33 -5.36 -14.59
CA VAL A 99 14.32 -6.52 -13.68
C VAL A 99 14.15 -7.79 -14.49
N ALA A 100 15.02 -8.76 -14.27
CA ALA A 100 15.04 -10.02 -15.01
C ALA A 100 13.71 -10.78 -14.82
N GLY A 101 13.07 -11.17 -15.93
CA GLY A 101 11.77 -11.83 -15.92
C GLY A 101 10.57 -10.89 -15.71
N GLY A 102 10.81 -9.57 -15.62
CA GLY A 102 9.75 -8.58 -15.42
C GLY A 102 9.26 -8.48 -13.96
N PRO A 103 8.02 -8.03 -13.76
CA PRO A 103 7.50 -7.83 -12.41
C PRO A 103 7.40 -9.14 -11.61
N HIS A 104 7.73 -9.07 -10.33
CA HIS A 104 7.56 -10.20 -9.42
C HIS A 104 6.07 -10.45 -9.09
N THR A 105 5.74 -11.71 -8.82
CA THR A 105 4.45 -12.12 -8.26
C THR A 105 4.54 -12.14 -6.74
N TYR A 106 3.54 -11.58 -6.07
CA TYR A 106 3.46 -11.47 -4.61
C TYR A 106 2.19 -12.16 -4.10
N PRO A 107 2.23 -13.46 -3.78
CA PRO A 107 1.07 -14.17 -3.21
C PRO A 107 0.64 -13.60 -1.86
N GLU A 108 1.56 -12.96 -1.14
CA GLU A 108 1.33 -12.09 0.04
C GLU A 108 0.71 -10.75 -0.38
N MET A 109 -0.51 -10.83 -0.94
CA MET A 109 -1.19 -9.72 -1.61
C MET A 109 -1.44 -8.53 -0.68
N ALA A 110 -1.85 -8.77 0.57
CA ALA A 110 -2.11 -7.70 1.54
C ALA A 110 -0.84 -6.93 1.91
N ALA A 111 0.33 -7.58 1.84
CA ALA A 111 1.62 -6.96 2.16
C ALA A 111 2.23 -6.22 0.95
N ALA A 112 2.10 -6.76 -0.28
CA ALA A 112 2.86 -6.27 -1.42
C ALA A 112 2.19 -6.45 -2.80
N GLY A 113 0.94 -6.96 -2.86
CA GLY A 113 0.34 -7.43 -4.11
C GLY A 113 -0.51 -6.44 -4.89
N LEU A 114 -0.68 -5.21 -4.44
CA LEU A 114 -1.54 -4.24 -5.14
C LEU A 114 -0.90 -3.75 -6.44
N TRP A 115 -1.56 -4.03 -7.55
CA TRP A 115 -1.36 -3.34 -8.82
C TRP A 115 -2.31 -2.16 -8.90
N THR A 116 -1.80 -0.96 -9.20
CA THR A 116 -2.60 0.26 -9.21
C THR A 116 -1.99 1.34 -10.10
N THR A 117 -2.68 2.46 -10.22
CA THR A 117 -2.18 3.68 -10.87
C THR A 117 -2.15 4.83 -9.87
N PRO A 118 -1.35 5.90 -10.11
CA PRO A 118 -1.38 7.08 -9.24
C PRO A 118 -2.80 7.68 -9.10
N THR A 119 -3.57 7.68 -10.21
CA THR A 119 -4.94 8.18 -10.21
C THR A 119 -5.87 7.37 -9.32
N ASP A 120 -5.79 6.03 -9.37
CA ASP A 120 -6.62 5.18 -8.52
C ASP A 120 -6.21 5.29 -7.04
N LEU A 121 -4.90 5.33 -6.77
CA LEU A 121 -4.43 5.52 -5.40
C LEU A 121 -4.80 6.92 -4.85
N ALA A 122 -4.88 7.94 -5.71
CA ALA A 122 -5.41 9.24 -5.31
C ALA A 122 -6.91 9.17 -4.95
N ARG A 123 -7.72 8.32 -5.61
CA ARG A 123 -9.12 8.08 -5.21
C ARG A 123 -9.22 7.46 -3.82
N TYR A 124 -8.34 6.52 -3.48
CA TYR A 124 -8.25 5.97 -2.12
C TYR A 124 -7.95 7.08 -1.09
N VAL A 125 -6.99 7.95 -1.39
CA VAL A 125 -6.65 9.09 -0.54
C VAL A 125 -7.85 10.03 -0.35
N ILE A 126 -8.54 10.38 -1.44
CA ILE A 126 -9.72 11.25 -1.43
C ILE A 126 -10.87 10.60 -0.64
N GLU A 127 -11.06 9.28 -0.78
CA GLU A 127 -12.08 8.56 0.01
C GLU A 127 -11.83 8.67 1.51
N ILE A 128 -10.58 8.46 1.96
CA ILE A 128 -10.22 8.64 3.38
C ILE A 128 -10.52 10.06 3.85
N GLN A 129 -10.11 11.07 3.08
CA GLN A 129 -10.34 12.48 3.44
C GLN A 129 -11.84 12.82 3.49
N ARG A 130 -12.63 12.33 2.54
CA ARG A 130 -14.08 12.53 2.49
C ARG A 130 -14.80 11.77 3.60
N SER A 131 -14.42 10.53 3.85
CA SER A 131 -14.96 9.72 4.94
C SER A 131 -14.70 10.37 6.30
N LEU A 132 -13.49 10.89 6.52
CA LEU A 132 -13.14 11.61 7.75
C LEU A 132 -14.03 12.86 8.00
N ARG A 133 -14.47 13.54 6.93
CA ARG A 133 -15.38 14.69 7.00
C ARG A 133 -16.87 14.29 7.08
N GLY A 134 -17.20 13.03 6.83
CA GLY A 134 -18.58 12.56 6.72
C GLY A 134 -19.23 12.83 5.34
N ASP A 135 -18.44 13.18 4.32
CA ASP A 135 -18.91 13.45 2.95
C ASP A 135 -19.08 12.17 2.11
N ALA A 136 -18.43 11.10 2.51
CA ALA A 136 -18.53 9.78 1.89
C ALA A 136 -18.16 8.69 2.89
N ASN A 137 -18.63 7.48 2.66
CA ASN A 137 -18.29 6.29 3.46
C ASN A 137 -18.50 5.02 2.64
N HIS A 138 -17.92 4.99 1.44
CA HIS A 138 -18.08 3.85 0.54
C HIS A 138 -17.42 2.57 1.09
N VAL A 139 -16.38 2.74 1.92
CA VAL A 139 -15.60 1.64 2.50
C VAL A 139 -15.68 1.66 4.04
N LEU A 140 -15.39 2.78 4.68
CA LEU A 140 -15.33 2.92 6.12
C LEU A 140 -16.27 4.01 6.63
N SER A 141 -16.91 3.78 7.78
CA SER A 141 -17.63 4.83 8.49
C SER A 141 -16.68 5.94 8.96
N VAL A 142 -17.22 7.09 9.33
CA VAL A 142 -16.47 8.21 9.93
C VAL A 142 -15.70 7.74 11.16
N GLU A 143 -16.34 6.95 12.02
CA GLU A 143 -15.76 6.42 13.26
C GLU A 143 -14.60 5.49 12.97
N MET A 144 -14.76 4.57 12.02
CA MET A 144 -13.69 3.65 11.63
C MET A 144 -12.54 4.39 10.95
N THR A 145 -12.82 5.41 10.14
CA THR A 145 -11.78 6.25 9.52
C THR A 145 -11.00 7.03 10.57
N LYS A 146 -11.68 7.59 11.58
CA LYS A 146 -11.00 8.25 12.72
C LYS A 146 -10.13 7.26 13.48
N GLN A 147 -10.64 6.04 13.74
CA GLN A 147 -9.87 5.00 14.40
C GLN A 147 -8.64 4.57 13.58
N MET A 148 -8.80 4.42 12.25
CA MET A 148 -7.69 4.10 11.35
C MET A 148 -6.58 5.16 11.38
N LEU A 149 -6.95 6.44 11.52
CA LEU A 149 -6.02 7.58 11.55
C LEU A 149 -5.57 7.98 12.95
N LEU A 150 -6.03 7.28 13.99
CA LEU A 150 -5.57 7.52 15.36
C LEU A 150 -4.13 7.04 15.49
N THR A 151 -3.24 7.92 15.94
CA THR A 151 -1.83 7.60 16.15
C THR A 151 -1.66 6.56 17.25
N GLY A 152 -1.06 5.44 16.89
CA GLY A 152 -0.64 4.38 17.80
C GLY A 152 0.86 4.42 18.10
N GLN A 153 1.44 3.26 18.39
CA GLN A 153 2.88 3.12 18.56
C GLN A 153 3.63 3.38 17.25
N GLY A 154 4.82 3.97 17.32
CA GLY A 154 5.69 4.21 16.15
C GLY A 154 5.14 5.21 15.13
N ASN A 155 4.26 6.11 15.52
CA ASN A 155 3.57 7.05 14.65
C ASN A 155 2.69 6.37 13.56
N TYR A 156 2.24 5.14 13.79
CA TYR A 156 1.32 4.45 12.89
C TYR A 156 -0.10 4.46 13.44
N GLY A 157 -1.04 4.69 12.52
CA GLY A 157 -2.43 4.30 12.68
C GLY A 157 -2.63 2.85 12.22
N LEU A 158 -3.83 2.49 11.79
CA LEU A 158 -4.08 1.17 11.21
C LEU A 158 -3.67 1.18 9.72
N GLY A 159 -2.40 0.87 9.47
CA GLY A 159 -1.84 0.73 8.13
C GLY A 159 -1.21 1.99 7.52
N LEU A 160 -1.32 3.14 8.15
CA LEU A 160 -0.79 4.42 7.65
C LEU A 160 0.15 5.06 8.67
N VAL A 161 1.19 5.71 8.20
CA VAL A 161 2.03 6.61 9.03
C VAL A 161 1.24 7.89 9.26
N ILE A 162 1.18 8.33 10.51
CA ILE A 162 0.52 9.56 10.92
C ILE A 162 1.60 10.57 11.33
N GLY A 163 1.55 11.75 10.72
CA GLY A 163 2.52 12.82 10.98
C GLY A 163 1.89 14.21 10.94
N GLY A 164 2.74 15.24 10.91
CA GLY A 164 2.33 16.64 10.93
C GLY A 164 2.13 17.19 12.34
N SER A 165 1.61 18.44 12.41
CA SER A 165 1.23 19.06 13.68
C SER A 165 -0.23 18.71 14.04
N PRO A 166 -0.66 18.92 15.29
CA PRO A 166 -2.06 18.75 15.68
C PRO A 166 -3.05 19.57 14.84
N GLU A 167 -2.63 20.72 14.32
CA GLU A 167 -3.43 21.60 13.46
C GLU A 167 -3.47 21.07 12.02
N ASN A 168 -2.38 20.48 11.57
CA ASN A 168 -2.18 20.01 10.19
C ASN A 168 -1.71 18.55 10.16
N PRO A 169 -2.52 17.60 10.67
CA PRO A 169 -2.15 16.19 10.62
C PRO A 169 -2.24 15.67 9.19
N TYR A 170 -1.30 14.81 8.83
CA TYR A 170 -1.31 14.09 7.56
C TYR A 170 -1.20 12.58 7.80
N PHE A 171 -1.57 11.80 6.80
CA PHE A 171 -1.25 10.39 6.71
C PHE A 171 -0.41 10.12 5.46
N SER A 172 0.43 9.11 5.53
CA SER A 172 1.31 8.74 4.44
C SER A 172 1.59 7.23 4.43
N HIS A 173 2.03 6.74 3.31
CA HIS A 173 2.59 5.40 3.17
C HIS A 173 3.56 5.34 2.01
N GLY A 174 4.59 4.54 2.12
CA GLY A 174 5.50 4.20 1.02
C GLY A 174 5.38 2.73 0.65
N GLY A 175 5.94 2.35 -0.49
CA GLY A 175 6.01 0.97 -0.92
C GLY A 175 7.27 0.72 -1.72
N ILE A 176 7.92 -0.42 -1.47
CA ILE A 176 9.12 -0.86 -2.18
C ILE A 176 8.92 -2.30 -2.61
N ASN A 177 8.85 -2.53 -3.91
CA ASN A 177 8.88 -3.83 -4.55
C ASN A 177 10.05 -3.89 -5.52
N ALA A 178 10.37 -5.07 -6.04
CA ALA A 178 11.45 -5.22 -7.02
C ALA A 178 11.20 -4.32 -8.25
N GLY A 179 12.01 -3.29 -8.42
CA GLY A 179 11.92 -2.32 -9.51
C GLY A 179 10.78 -1.29 -9.41
N PHE A 180 10.16 -1.13 -8.23
CA PHE A 180 9.11 -0.13 -7.99
C PHE A 180 9.29 0.50 -6.60
N GLU A 181 9.25 1.83 -6.54
CA GLU A 181 9.22 2.58 -5.29
C GLU A 181 8.19 3.70 -5.37
N ASN A 182 7.35 3.82 -4.36
CA ASN A 182 6.17 4.65 -4.42
C ASN A 182 5.93 5.38 -3.09
N SER A 183 5.32 6.56 -3.16
CA SER A 183 4.93 7.34 -1.98
C SER A 183 3.55 7.94 -2.15
N LEU A 184 2.80 8.00 -1.06
CA LEU A 184 1.62 8.83 -0.93
C LEU A 184 1.70 9.66 0.35
N VAL A 185 1.15 10.87 0.31
CA VAL A 185 0.94 11.71 1.48
C VAL A 185 -0.33 12.52 1.29
N ALA A 186 -1.10 12.70 2.36
CA ALA A 186 -2.30 13.53 2.31
C ALA A 186 -2.63 14.13 3.67
N TYR A 187 -3.03 15.40 3.66
CA TYR A 187 -3.47 16.12 4.85
C TYR A 187 -4.92 15.78 5.18
N GLN A 188 -5.17 15.50 6.45
CA GLN A 188 -6.50 15.05 6.90
C GLN A 188 -7.56 16.15 6.80
N ARG A 189 -7.18 17.43 6.95
CA ARG A 189 -8.12 18.54 7.07
C ARG A 189 -8.18 19.43 5.83
N THR A 190 -7.04 19.68 5.19
CA THR A 190 -6.96 20.61 4.06
C THR A 190 -7.38 19.99 2.74
N GLY A 191 -7.44 18.67 2.65
CA GLY A 191 -7.75 17.95 1.42
C GLY A 191 -6.58 17.85 0.43
N GLN A 192 -5.44 18.45 0.76
CA GLN A 192 -4.23 18.39 -0.06
C GLN A 192 -3.60 16.99 0.03
N GLY A 193 -3.02 16.52 -1.07
CA GLY A 193 -2.33 15.24 -1.11
C GLY A 193 -1.67 14.98 -2.45
N ALA A 194 -0.74 14.04 -2.49
CA ALA A 194 -0.09 13.56 -3.70
C ALA A 194 0.23 12.08 -3.62
N VAL A 195 0.24 11.47 -4.78
CA VAL A 195 0.71 10.10 -5.01
C VAL A 195 1.77 10.15 -6.09
N VAL A 196 2.93 9.60 -5.82
CA VAL A 196 4.02 9.46 -6.79
C VAL A 196 4.41 7.99 -6.87
N MET A 197 4.41 7.46 -8.07
CA MET A 197 4.79 6.07 -8.34
C MET A 197 5.94 6.06 -9.33
N THR A 198 7.00 5.32 -9.01
CA THR A 198 8.17 5.14 -9.87
C THR A 198 8.35 3.66 -10.20
N ASN A 199 8.86 3.39 -11.38
CA ASN A 199 9.16 2.03 -11.84
C ASN A 199 10.68 1.76 -11.86
N THR A 200 11.36 2.22 -10.82
CA THR A 200 12.80 1.99 -10.65
C THR A 200 13.16 1.80 -9.19
N GLN A 201 14.13 0.95 -8.93
CA GLN A 201 14.77 0.87 -7.62
C GLN A 201 15.59 2.15 -7.37
N GLY A 202 15.47 2.71 -6.16
CA GLY A 202 16.04 4.04 -5.84
C GLY A 202 15.13 5.21 -6.22
N GLY A 203 13.91 4.95 -6.71
CA GLY A 203 12.94 5.97 -7.11
C GLY A 203 12.35 6.79 -5.96
N GLN A 204 12.54 6.36 -4.70
CA GLN A 204 12.03 7.06 -3.52
C GLN A 204 12.51 8.51 -3.44
N GLN A 205 13.78 8.77 -3.75
CA GLN A 205 14.33 10.12 -3.73
C GLN A 205 13.64 11.06 -4.73
N LEU A 206 13.34 10.54 -5.92
CA LEU A 206 12.56 11.29 -6.92
C LEU A 206 11.13 11.52 -6.44
N ALA A 207 10.47 10.51 -5.90
CA ALA A 207 9.12 10.63 -5.37
C ALA A 207 9.04 11.70 -4.29
N ASP A 208 9.98 11.71 -3.35
CA ASP A 208 10.05 12.71 -2.28
C ASP A 208 10.33 14.12 -2.82
N ALA A 209 11.20 14.26 -3.83
CA ALA A 209 11.49 15.55 -4.47
C ALA A 209 10.25 16.11 -5.19
N VAL A 210 9.51 15.26 -5.90
CA VAL A 210 8.26 15.64 -6.57
C VAL A 210 7.21 16.07 -5.54
N ILE A 211 7.03 15.31 -4.44
CA ILE A 211 6.10 15.67 -3.37
C ILE A 211 6.47 17.02 -2.74
N ARG A 212 7.75 17.25 -2.43
CA ARG A 212 8.20 18.56 -1.90
C ARG A 212 7.92 19.70 -2.86
N SER A 213 8.15 19.50 -4.16
CA SER A 213 7.87 20.50 -5.19
C SER A 213 6.39 20.83 -5.26
N ILE A 214 5.51 19.81 -5.24
CA ILE A 214 4.06 19.98 -5.19
C ILE A 214 3.66 20.76 -3.93
N ALA A 215 4.18 20.36 -2.77
CA ALA A 215 3.90 20.99 -1.49
C ALA A 215 4.26 22.49 -1.50
N SER A 216 5.43 22.82 -2.06
CA SER A 216 5.89 24.22 -2.21
C SER A 216 4.99 25.02 -3.14
N VAL A 217 4.68 24.50 -4.34
CA VAL A 217 3.87 25.21 -5.35
C VAL A 217 2.44 25.45 -4.87
N TYR A 218 1.87 24.45 -4.17
CA TYR A 218 0.47 24.51 -3.71
C TYR A 218 0.32 24.97 -2.26
N GLY A 219 1.39 25.49 -1.64
CA GLY A 219 1.34 26.07 -0.29
C GLY A 219 0.83 25.09 0.77
N TRP A 220 1.34 23.85 0.78
CA TRP A 220 0.93 22.88 1.79
C TRP A 220 1.37 23.30 3.19
N PRO A 221 0.63 22.91 4.24
CA PRO A 221 1.10 23.13 5.60
C PRO A 221 2.51 22.56 5.79
N ASN A 222 3.38 23.30 6.47
CA ASN A 222 4.78 22.92 6.74
C ASN A 222 5.70 22.83 5.50
N SER A 223 5.29 23.32 4.33
CA SER A 223 6.14 23.37 3.13
C SER A 223 7.18 24.51 3.13
N SER A 224 7.11 25.43 4.09
CA SER A 224 7.94 26.64 4.17
C SER A 224 9.06 26.52 5.22
N SER A 225 9.85 25.45 5.19
CA SER A 225 11.04 25.34 6.05
C SER A 225 12.08 24.42 5.41
N SER A 226 12.77 24.91 4.38
CA SER A 226 14.10 24.43 3.97
C SER A 226 14.73 25.43 3.04
#